data_c6d51acadc3f250669160a16a34d9c22
#
_entry.id   c6d51acadc3f250669160a16a34d9c22
#
_cell.length_a   1.000
_cell.length_b   1.000
_cell.length_c   1.000
_cell.angle_alpha   90.00
_cell.angle_beta   90.00
_cell.angle_gamma   90.00
#
_symmetry.space_group_name_H-M   'P 1'
#
loop_
_entity.id
_entity.type
_entity.pdbx_description
1 polymer ?
#
loop_
_entity_poly.entity_id
_entity_poly.type
_entity_poly.pdbx_seq_one_letter_code
_entity_poly.pdbx_strand_id
1 'polypeptide(L)'
;MRRATRVLRIFLSHTSELRRFPTGAAGSFVHAAERAVSRAGHVIVDMAYFTARDGKTASYCEEAVATADVYVGLFGFRYGSPVQDSPDISYTELEFRTAAELGMPRLAFLLDEKASIQAEAVIDLDHGPRQAVFRQEVVNSGVTAHYFTTPDGLERALYQALVELAP
;
A
#
# COMPACT_ATOMS: atom_id res chain seq x y z
N MET A 1 -20.67 -24.79 -14.16
CA MET A 1 -19.26 -24.95 -13.75
C MET A 1 -18.79 -23.66 -13.12
N ARG A 2 -18.51 -23.63 -11.81
CA ARG A 2 -17.88 -22.49 -11.18
C ARG A 2 -16.42 -22.48 -11.67
N ARG A 3 -16.03 -21.44 -12.42
CA ARG A 3 -14.61 -21.22 -12.69
C ARG A 3 -13.89 -21.12 -11.35
N ALA A 4 -12.87 -21.94 -11.14
CA ALA A 4 -12.01 -21.81 -9.97
C ALA A 4 -11.36 -20.43 -10.05
N THR A 5 -11.73 -19.52 -9.14
CA THR A 5 -11.11 -18.20 -9.06
C THR A 5 -9.65 -18.42 -8.68
N ARG A 6 -8.74 -17.97 -9.53
CA ARG A 6 -7.30 -18.05 -9.24
C ARG A 6 -6.99 -17.23 -7.99
N VAL A 7 -6.31 -17.84 -7.03
CA VAL A 7 -5.79 -17.12 -5.87
C VAL A 7 -4.62 -16.24 -6.31
N LEU A 8 -4.75 -14.93 -6.12
CA LEU A 8 -3.72 -13.95 -6.44
C LEU A 8 -2.84 -13.66 -5.23
N ARG A 9 -1.58 -13.41 -5.47
CA ARG A 9 -0.63 -12.90 -4.48
C ARG A 9 -0.63 -11.38 -4.54
N ILE A 10 -0.97 -10.74 -3.44
CA ILE A 10 -1.10 -9.28 -3.34
C ILE A 10 0.10 -8.71 -2.58
N PHE A 11 0.84 -7.82 -3.21
CA PHE A 11 1.85 -7.02 -2.53
C PHE A 11 1.16 -5.79 -1.92
N LEU A 12 1.13 -5.71 -0.58
CA LEU A 12 0.55 -4.60 0.14
C LEU A 12 1.64 -3.64 0.60
N SER A 13 1.75 -2.51 -0.09
CA SER A 13 2.71 -1.44 0.20
C SER A 13 2.08 -0.37 1.08
N HIS A 14 2.73 -0.02 2.17
CA HIS A 14 2.25 0.99 3.12
C HIS A 14 3.38 1.48 4.02
N THR A 15 3.19 2.64 4.63
CA THR A 15 4.05 3.15 5.70
C THR A 15 3.56 2.65 7.07
N SER A 16 4.47 2.66 8.07
CA SER A 16 4.22 2.02 9.37
C SER A 16 3.06 2.62 10.18
N GLU A 17 2.80 3.92 10.05
CA GLU A 17 1.69 4.59 10.75
C GLU A 17 0.32 4.06 10.33
N LEU A 18 0.16 3.62 9.09
CA LEU A 18 -1.10 3.05 8.60
C LEU A 18 -1.41 1.68 9.21
N ARG A 19 -0.40 0.98 9.74
CA ARG A 19 -0.60 -0.24 10.54
C ARG A 19 -0.97 0.07 11.98
N ARG A 20 -0.55 1.20 12.53
CA ARG A 20 -0.83 1.59 13.91
C ARG A 20 -2.14 2.35 14.08
N PHE A 21 -2.57 3.08 13.06
CA PHE A 21 -3.71 3.99 13.13
C PHE A 21 -4.79 3.64 12.10
N PRO A 22 -6.06 3.96 12.40
CA PRO A 22 -6.55 4.40 13.71
C PRO A 22 -6.50 3.28 14.75
N THR A 23 -6.62 3.65 16.05
CA THR A 23 -6.56 2.72 17.20
C THR A 23 -7.91 2.19 17.64
N GLY A 24 -8.98 2.52 16.96
CA GLY A 24 -10.35 2.13 17.30
C GLY A 24 -10.66 0.65 17.12
N ALA A 25 -11.88 0.25 17.47
CA ALA A 25 -12.36 -1.14 17.39
C ALA A 25 -12.35 -1.72 15.96
N ALA A 26 -12.50 -0.87 14.93
CA ALA A 26 -12.42 -1.29 13.53
C ALA A 26 -11.01 -1.72 13.08
N GLY A 27 -9.99 -1.47 13.90
CA GLY A 27 -8.59 -1.73 13.60
C GLY A 27 -7.96 -0.65 12.74
N SER A 28 -6.69 -0.85 12.37
CA SER A 28 -5.93 0.07 11.53
C SER A 28 -6.32 -0.03 10.04
N PHE A 29 -5.84 0.92 9.26
CA PHE A 29 -6.00 0.89 7.81
C PHE A 29 -5.38 -0.36 7.18
N VAL A 30 -4.18 -0.75 7.62
CA VAL A 30 -3.53 -1.97 7.11
C VAL A 30 -4.32 -3.22 7.46
N HIS A 31 -4.84 -3.33 8.69
CA HIS A 31 -5.71 -4.45 9.07
C HIS A 31 -6.98 -4.52 8.20
N ALA A 32 -7.56 -3.37 7.87
CA ALA A 32 -8.70 -3.30 6.96
C ALA A 32 -8.36 -3.83 5.57
N ALA A 33 -7.20 -3.44 5.04
CA ALA A 33 -6.73 -3.95 3.76
C ALA A 33 -6.46 -5.45 3.79
N GLU A 34 -5.85 -5.97 4.85
CA GLU A 34 -5.63 -7.41 5.04
C GLU A 34 -6.95 -8.19 5.05
N ARG A 35 -7.98 -7.68 5.74
CA ARG A 35 -9.31 -8.28 5.73
C ARG A 35 -9.94 -8.30 4.34
N ALA A 36 -9.80 -7.20 3.59
CA ALA A 36 -10.32 -7.11 2.22
C ALA A 36 -9.70 -8.16 1.31
N VAL A 37 -8.37 -8.33 1.36
CA VAL A 37 -7.64 -9.32 0.57
C VAL A 37 -8.08 -10.74 0.92
N SER A 38 -8.15 -11.05 2.21
CA SER A 38 -8.59 -12.36 2.69
C SER A 38 -10.03 -12.67 2.27
N ARG A 39 -10.95 -11.72 2.41
CA ARG A 39 -12.36 -11.87 1.99
C ARG A 39 -12.53 -12.05 0.49
N ALA A 40 -11.63 -11.45 -0.30
CA ALA A 40 -11.61 -11.63 -1.75
C ALA A 40 -11.03 -13.00 -2.18
N GLY A 41 -10.55 -13.80 -1.22
CA GLY A 41 -9.98 -15.12 -1.49
C GLY A 41 -8.53 -15.08 -2.01
N HIS A 42 -7.81 -14.01 -1.73
CA HIS A 42 -6.42 -13.82 -2.13
C HIS A 42 -5.48 -13.88 -0.93
N VAL A 43 -4.18 -13.89 -1.18
CA VAL A 43 -3.15 -13.93 -0.13
C VAL A 43 -2.23 -12.72 -0.24
N ILE A 44 -1.73 -12.24 0.91
CA ILE A 44 -0.79 -11.14 0.97
C ILE A 44 0.63 -11.68 0.94
N VAL A 45 1.46 -11.06 0.09
CA VAL A 45 2.91 -11.11 0.21
C VAL A 45 3.29 -9.98 1.17
N ASP A 46 3.42 -10.29 2.46
CA ASP A 46 3.63 -9.29 3.48
C ASP A 46 5.11 -8.96 3.65
N MET A 47 5.43 -7.68 3.52
CA MET A 47 6.75 -7.14 3.89
C MET A 47 7.06 -7.27 5.39
N ALA A 48 6.05 -7.47 6.25
CA ALA A 48 6.29 -7.67 7.68
C ALA A 48 7.16 -8.90 7.97
N TYR A 49 7.08 -9.95 7.18
CA TYR A 49 8.00 -11.08 7.25
C TYR A 49 9.45 -10.68 6.92
N PHE A 50 9.62 -9.58 6.25
CA PHE A 50 10.91 -9.06 5.83
C PHE A 50 11.42 -7.91 6.72
N THR A 51 10.59 -7.39 7.65
CA THR A 51 10.96 -6.27 8.52
C THR A 51 11.96 -6.61 9.63
N ALA A 52 12.23 -7.90 9.88
CA ALA A 52 13.20 -8.32 10.90
C ALA A 52 14.68 -8.11 10.48
N ARG A 53 14.94 -7.55 9.31
CA ARG A 53 16.29 -7.25 8.84
C ARG A 53 16.45 -5.76 8.61
N ASP A 54 17.20 -5.12 9.48
CA ASP A 54 17.66 -3.76 9.28
C ASP A 54 18.41 -3.65 7.95
N GLY A 55 18.08 -2.62 7.17
CA GLY A 55 18.86 -2.30 5.99
C GLY A 55 18.60 -3.13 4.75
N LYS A 56 17.35 -3.20 4.30
CA LYS A 56 17.02 -3.80 3.01
C LYS A 56 17.55 -2.97 1.87
N THR A 57 18.22 -3.63 0.93
CA THR A 57 18.64 -2.98 -0.32
C THR A 57 17.46 -2.73 -1.25
N ALA A 58 17.63 -1.80 -2.19
CA ALA A 58 16.67 -1.58 -3.26
C ALA A 58 16.37 -2.87 -4.03
N SER A 59 17.41 -3.60 -4.42
CA SER A 59 17.30 -4.88 -5.12
C SER A 59 16.42 -5.90 -4.39
N TYR A 60 16.57 -6.00 -3.06
CA TYR A 60 15.73 -6.89 -2.25
C TYR A 60 14.25 -6.51 -2.29
N CYS A 61 13.94 -5.20 -2.21
CA CYS A 61 12.58 -4.71 -2.31
C CYS A 61 11.96 -4.96 -3.69
N GLU A 62 12.74 -4.74 -4.74
CA GLU A 62 12.33 -5.01 -6.13
C GLU A 62 12.01 -6.49 -6.34
N GLU A 63 12.84 -7.39 -5.84
CA GLU A 63 12.60 -8.83 -5.88
C GLU A 63 11.31 -9.22 -5.12
N ALA A 64 11.07 -8.63 -3.95
CA ALA A 64 9.87 -8.89 -3.17
C ALA A 64 8.60 -8.48 -3.92
N VAL A 65 8.58 -7.31 -4.55
CA VAL A 65 7.46 -6.87 -5.40
C VAL A 65 7.23 -7.85 -6.55
N ALA A 66 8.30 -8.29 -7.21
CA ALA A 66 8.23 -9.20 -8.35
C ALA A 66 7.62 -10.58 -8.01
N THR A 67 7.53 -10.96 -6.75
CA THR A 67 6.87 -12.22 -6.33
C THR A 67 5.35 -12.16 -6.34
N ALA A 68 4.76 -10.98 -6.44
CA ALA A 68 3.31 -10.77 -6.40
C ALA A 68 2.67 -10.77 -7.80
N ASP A 69 1.36 -10.94 -7.82
CA ASP A 69 0.54 -10.85 -9.03
C ASP A 69 -0.09 -9.45 -9.18
N VAL A 70 -0.36 -8.78 -8.06
CA VAL A 70 -1.01 -7.46 -7.99
C VAL A 70 -0.35 -6.62 -6.92
N TYR A 71 -0.14 -5.34 -7.20
CA TYR A 71 0.31 -4.34 -6.25
C TYR A 71 -0.88 -3.56 -5.69
N VAL A 72 -0.92 -3.41 -4.37
CA VAL A 72 -1.86 -2.54 -3.66
C VAL A 72 -1.05 -1.55 -2.82
N GLY A 73 -1.19 -0.27 -3.10
CA GLY A 73 -0.56 0.80 -2.34
C GLY A 73 -1.54 1.55 -1.45
N LEU A 74 -1.20 1.73 -0.18
CA LEU A 74 -1.88 2.60 0.76
C LEU A 74 -0.98 3.81 1.03
N PHE A 75 -1.42 4.99 0.63
CA PHE A 75 -0.61 6.21 0.71
C PHE A 75 -1.23 7.21 1.70
N GLY A 76 -0.58 7.37 2.83
CA GLY A 76 -0.88 8.41 3.81
C GLY A 76 -0.14 9.72 3.52
N PHE A 77 0.10 10.51 4.56
CA PHE A 77 0.81 11.80 4.46
C PHE A 77 2.28 11.70 4.88
N ARG A 78 2.71 10.54 5.36
CA ARG A 78 4.11 10.28 5.70
C ARG A 78 4.82 9.57 4.55
N TYR A 79 6.02 10.04 4.23
CA TYR A 79 6.82 9.54 3.12
C TYR A 79 7.37 8.13 3.38
N GLY A 80 7.59 7.80 4.64
CA GLY A 80 8.24 6.55 5.03
C GLY A 80 9.77 6.66 5.01
N SER A 81 10.41 5.54 5.31
CA SER A 81 11.87 5.50 5.43
C SER A 81 12.54 5.52 4.06
N PRO A 82 13.61 6.30 3.88
CA PRO A 82 14.47 6.21 2.72
C PRO A 82 15.10 4.82 2.60
N VAL A 83 15.32 4.37 1.37
CA VAL A 83 16.00 3.11 1.08
C VAL A 83 17.47 3.22 1.50
N GLN A 84 17.99 2.20 2.18
CA GLN A 84 19.32 2.27 2.79
C GLN A 84 20.44 2.56 1.78
N ASP A 85 20.45 1.90 0.66
CA ASP A 85 21.45 2.06 -0.41
C ASP A 85 21.01 3.00 -1.54
N SER A 86 19.84 3.64 -1.38
CA SER A 86 19.28 4.59 -2.34
C SER A 86 18.41 5.63 -1.61
N PRO A 87 19.00 6.52 -0.80
CA PRO A 87 18.26 7.37 0.15
C PRO A 87 17.44 8.48 -0.52
N ASP A 88 17.56 8.67 -1.81
CA ASP A 88 16.76 9.63 -2.57
C ASP A 88 15.31 9.19 -2.77
N ILE A 89 15.01 7.93 -2.47
CA ILE A 89 13.68 7.34 -2.62
C ILE A 89 13.29 6.60 -1.33
N SER A 90 11.99 6.64 -0.97
CA SER A 90 11.47 5.80 0.12
C SER A 90 11.19 4.38 -0.36
N TYR A 91 11.10 3.43 0.59
CA TYR A 91 10.70 2.07 0.26
C TYR A 91 9.33 2.02 -0.42
N THR A 92 8.36 2.76 0.07
CA THR A 92 7.01 2.79 -0.50
C THR A 92 6.98 3.32 -1.93
N GLU A 93 7.74 4.37 -2.21
CA GLU A 93 7.87 4.91 -3.57
C GLU A 93 8.60 3.94 -4.50
N LEU A 94 9.68 3.31 -4.03
CA LEU A 94 10.41 2.29 -4.79
C LEU A 94 9.50 1.12 -5.18
N GLU A 95 8.73 0.61 -4.24
CA GLU A 95 7.79 -0.48 -4.46
C GLU A 95 6.74 -0.13 -5.53
N PHE A 96 6.19 1.09 -5.46
CA PHE A 96 5.23 1.58 -6.44
C PHE A 96 5.84 1.69 -7.85
N ARG A 97 7.06 2.23 -7.96
CA ARG A 97 7.77 2.35 -9.23
C ARG A 97 8.15 0.99 -9.79
N THR A 98 8.61 0.07 -8.96
CA THR A 98 8.95 -1.30 -9.37
C THR A 98 7.72 -2.01 -9.94
N ALA A 99 6.57 -1.91 -9.30
CA ALA A 99 5.33 -2.48 -9.82
C ALA A 99 4.95 -1.90 -11.20
N ALA A 100 5.19 -0.59 -11.41
CA ALA A 100 4.98 0.06 -12.70
C ALA A 100 5.91 -0.50 -13.78
N GLU A 101 7.20 -0.61 -13.47
CA GLU A 101 8.21 -1.13 -14.40
C GLU A 101 7.95 -2.59 -14.80
N LEU A 102 7.43 -3.38 -13.88
CA LEU A 102 7.03 -4.78 -14.13
C LEU A 102 5.71 -4.91 -14.91
N GLY A 103 5.03 -3.81 -15.20
CA GLY A 103 3.70 -3.85 -15.83
C GLY A 103 2.63 -4.53 -14.98
N MET A 104 2.83 -4.57 -13.68
CA MET A 104 1.93 -5.21 -12.72
C MET A 104 0.63 -4.40 -12.56
N PRO A 105 -0.54 -5.04 -12.45
CA PRO A 105 -1.76 -4.34 -12.05
C PRO A 105 -1.55 -3.63 -10.71
N ARG A 106 -1.88 -2.34 -10.65
CA ARG A 106 -1.70 -1.50 -9.47
C ARG A 106 -3.01 -0.91 -9.02
N LEU A 107 -3.34 -1.07 -7.75
CA LEU A 107 -4.45 -0.43 -7.08
C LEU A 107 -3.89 0.59 -6.09
N ALA A 108 -4.29 1.84 -6.21
CA ALA A 108 -3.83 2.95 -5.37
C ALA A 108 -4.95 3.48 -4.50
N PHE A 109 -4.71 3.54 -3.19
CA PHE A 109 -5.62 4.06 -2.20
C PHE A 109 -4.92 5.17 -1.42
N LEU A 110 -5.47 6.38 -1.45
CA LEU A 110 -4.90 7.55 -0.80
C LEU A 110 -5.75 7.97 0.39
N LEU A 111 -5.09 8.19 1.54
CA LEU A 111 -5.76 8.77 2.71
C LEU A 111 -6.25 10.18 2.36
N ASP A 112 -7.54 10.42 2.57
CA ASP A 112 -8.17 11.71 2.31
C ASP A 112 -7.82 12.71 3.43
N GLU A 113 -7.62 13.96 3.08
CA GLU A 113 -7.38 15.06 4.04
C GLU A 113 -8.52 15.22 5.05
N LYS A 114 -9.72 14.77 4.69
CA LYS A 114 -10.90 14.81 5.57
C LYS A 114 -10.94 13.69 6.61
N ALA A 115 -9.99 12.75 6.58
CA ALA A 115 -9.95 11.66 7.55
C ALA A 115 -9.69 12.21 8.95
N SER A 116 -10.46 11.72 9.92
CA SER A 116 -10.26 12.03 11.34
C SER A 116 -9.26 11.02 11.93
N ILE A 117 -8.01 11.46 12.11
CA ILE A 117 -6.90 10.62 12.54
C ILE A 117 -5.94 11.43 13.41
N GLN A 118 -5.18 10.73 14.27
CA GLN A 118 -4.19 11.37 15.15
C GLN A 118 -3.13 12.12 14.36
N ALA A 119 -2.72 13.29 14.87
CA ALA A 119 -1.75 14.17 14.22
C ALA A 119 -0.42 13.46 13.92
N GLU A 120 0.07 12.59 14.81
CA GLU A 120 1.32 11.84 14.62
C GLU A 120 1.27 10.88 13.40
N ALA A 121 0.09 10.47 12.97
CA ALA A 121 -0.08 9.65 11.76
C ALA A 121 -0.01 10.47 10.46
N VAL A 122 -0.12 11.80 10.54
CA VAL A 122 -0.16 12.67 9.36
C VAL A 122 1.02 13.64 9.27
N ILE A 123 1.67 13.94 10.38
CA ILE A 123 2.79 14.89 10.41
C ILE A 123 4.09 14.17 10.04
N ASP A 124 4.76 14.67 9.02
CA ASP A 124 6.09 14.25 8.61
C ASP A 124 6.97 15.49 8.46
N LEU A 125 7.73 15.78 9.51
CA LEU A 125 8.58 16.97 9.58
C LEU A 125 9.82 16.84 8.68
N ASP A 126 10.29 15.63 8.44
CA ASP A 126 11.51 15.38 7.71
C ASP A 126 11.28 15.29 6.19
N HIS A 127 10.21 14.63 5.77
CA HIS A 127 9.98 14.27 4.37
C HIS A 127 8.57 14.59 3.83
N GLY A 128 7.77 15.34 4.57
CA GLY A 128 6.41 15.69 4.17
C GLY A 128 6.29 16.28 2.76
N PRO A 129 7.15 17.23 2.35
CA PRO A 129 7.15 17.77 0.98
C PRO A 129 7.42 16.71 -0.10
N ARG A 130 8.28 15.73 0.17
CA ARG A 130 8.52 14.61 -0.75
C ARG A 130 7.28 13.73 -0.89
N GLN A 131 6.55 13.49 0.21
CA GLN A 131 5.31 12.74 0.18
C GLN A 131 4.23 13.45 -0.63
N ALA A 132 4.12 14.77 -0.52
CA ALA A 132 3.16 15.55 -1.32
C ALA A 132 3.42 15.40 -2.82
N VAL A 133 4.68 15.45 -3.23
CA VAL A 133 5.10 15.23 -4.63
C VAL A 133 4.78 13.79 -5.06
N PHE A 134 5.13 12.80 -4.25
CA PHE A 134 4.88 11.40 -4.57
C PHE A 134 3.38 11.08 -4.69
N ARG A 135 2.55 11.59 -3.78
CA ARG A 135 1.09 11.43 -3.88
C ARG A 135 0.55 11.99 -5.20
N GLN A 136 1.06 13.14 -5.64
CA GLN A 136 0.67 13.73 -6.92
C GLN A 136 1.13 12.87 -8.10
N GLU A 137 2.33 12.29 -8.03
CA GLU A 137 2.82 11.34 -9.05
C GLU A 137 1.93 10.09 -9.14
N VAL A 138 1.49 9.55 -8.01
CA VAL A 138 0.55 8.42 -7.97
C VAL A 138 -0.75 8.77 -8.69
N VAL A 139 -1.33 9.92 -8.38
CA VAL A 139 -2.56 10.40 -9.02
C VAL A 139 -2.39 10.55 -10.53
N ASN A 140 -1.22 11.04 -10.98
CA ASN A 140 -0.93 11.30 -12.38
C ASN A 140 -0.40 10.07 -13.15
N SER A 141 -0.20 8.95 -12.49
CA SER A 141 0.44 7.76 -13.09
C SER A 141 -0.45 6.92 -14.02
N GLY A 142 -1.70 7.31 -14.22
CA GLY A 142 -2.69 6.54 -14.99
C GLY A 142 -3.37 5.42 -14.19
N VAL A 143 -3.01 5.23 -12.92
CA VAL A 143 -3.69 4.32 -12.00
C VAL A 143 -4.96 4.99 -11.48
N THR A 144 -6.07 4.25 -11.40
CA THR A 144 -7.27 4.77 -10.75
C THR A 144 -7.01 4.94 -9.26
N ALA A 145 -7.02 6.19 -8.80
CA ALA A 145 -6.81 6.51 -7.39
C ALA A 145 -8.16 6.52 -6.65
N HIS A 146 -8.20 5.78 -5.54
CA HIS A 146 -9.33 5.77 -4.61
C HIS A 146 -8.93 6.49 -3.33
N TYR A 147 -9.83 7.33 -2.79
CA TYR A 147 -9.61 8.01 -1.52
C TYR A 147 -10.37 7.31 -0.41
N PHE A 148 -9.78 7.23 0.77
CA PHE A 148 -10.42 6.64 1.95
C PHE A 148 -10.27 7.53 3.18
N THR A 149 -11.25 7.45 4.09
CA THR A 149 -11.26 8.20 5.35
C THR A 149 -11.32 7.29 6.56
N THR A 150 -11.85 6.08 6.42
CA THR A 150 -12.06 5.12 7.50
C THR A 150 -11.56 3.73 7.11
N PRO A 151 -11.21 2.88 8.10
CA PRO A 151 -10.87 1.48 7.82
C PRO A 151 -11.98 0.72 7.10
N ASP A 152 -13.22 0.87 7.50
CA ASP A 152 -14.36 0.18 6.88
C ASP A 152 -14.57 0.63 5.43
N GLY A 153 -14.40 1.92 5.15
CA GLY A 153 -14.46 2.46 3.79
C GLY A 153 -13.35 1.89 2.90
N LEU A 154 -12.12 1.81 3.42
CA LEU A 154 -11.00 1.21 2.73
C LEU A 154 -11.23 -0.27 2.45
N GLU A 155 -11.66 -1.03 3.45
CA GLU A 155 -11.94 -2.46 3.30
C GLU A 155 -12.94 -2.72 2.17
N ARG A 156 -14.04 -1.97 2.15
CA ARG A 156 -15.07 -2.09 1.13
C ARG A 156 -14.56 -1.78 -0.26
N ALA A 157 -13.87 -0.66 -0.41
CA ALA A 157 -13.35 -0.21 -1.71
C ALA A 157 -12.30 -1.18 -2.26
N LEU A 158 -11.37 -1.64 -1.42
CA LEU A 158 -10.34 -2.59 -1.83
C LEU A 158 -10.93 -3.96 -2.16
N TYR A 159 -11.87 -4.47 -1.35
CA TYR A 159 -12.56 -5.72 -1.65
C TYR A 159 -13.22 -5.67 -3.03
N GLN A 160 -13.96 -4.62 -3.32
CA GLN A 160 -14.63 -4.46 -4.60
C GLN A 160 -13.63 -4.40 -5.76
N ALA A 161 -12.55 -3.62 -5.62
CA ALA A 161 -11.51 -3.52 -6.64
C ALA A 161 -10.85 -4.88 -6.93
N LEU A 162 -10.59 -5.69 -5.91
CA LEU A 162 -10.01 -7.02 -6.06
C LEU A 162 -10.97 -8.02 -6.74
N VAL A 163 -12.26 -7.93 -6.43
CA VAL A 163 -13.28 -8.76 -7.09
C VAL A 163 -13.41 -8.40 -8.57
N GLU A 164 -13.32 -7.13 -8.92
CA GLU A 164 -13.36 -6.66 -10.31
C GLU A 164 -12.10 -7.04 -11.12
N LEU A 165 -10.96 -7.20 -10.46
CA LEU A 165 -9.72 -7.67 -11.11
C LEU A 165 -9.72 -9.17 -11.40
N ALA A 166 -10.53 -9.95 -10.69
CA ALA A 166 -10.58 -11.39 -10.89
C ALA A 166 -11.20 -11.71 -12.27
N PRO A 167 -10.48 -12.45 -13.12
CA PRO A 167 -10.98 -12.82 -14.45
C PRO A 167 -12.17 -13.79 -14.41
#